data_8a1bd7f23d90a8e69cd5169df5c9ee1f
#
_entry.id   8a1bd7f23d90a8e69cd5169df5c9ee1f
#
_cell.length_a   1.000
_cell.length_b   1.000
_cell.length_c   1.000
_cell.angle_alpha   90.00
_cell.angle_beta   90.00
_cell.angle_gamma   90.00
#
_symmetry.space_group_name_H-M   'P 1'
#
loop_
_entity.id
_entity.type
_entity.pdbx_description
1 polymer ?
#
loop_
_entity_poly.entity_id
_entity_poly.type
_entity_poly.pdbx_seq_one_letter_code
_entity_poly.pdbx_strand_id
1 'polypeptide(L)'
;IYAEGNSAIANVRKRGVPIAVGHGKQLWDLEPQLDLEVRALYKDAKYCLWEELSPSFVATIPNVIQLSSISNDRIDYVYHPASGEKLDGSSLKKIQELKQGRSTKKTDVQIVISDGLNVLSLFDNGHLKPFLEILRKDLLENGFSIADEHLLIRNGRVRAGYQVGELLFGESLPSNSKNILLHIIGERPGSEHRNFSTYITVAKQNEWAKSGFIDHDITRVVSGISDTALVPTRASKEVVSICKSIWG
;
A
#
# COMPACT_ATOMS: atom_id res chain seq x y z
N ILE A 1 -38.24 -1.38 22.16
CA ILE A 1 -37.21 -0.58 21.48
C ILE A 1 -35.82 -1.07 21.89
N TYR A 2 -35.42 -1.06 23.19
CA TYR A 2 -34.08 -1.51 23.59
C TYR A 2 -33.81 -2.98 23.27
N ALA A 3 -34.74 -3.89 23.54
CA ALA A 3 -34.60 -5.31 23.23
C ALA A 3 -34.47 -5.57 21.72
N GLU A 4 -35.25 -4.89 20.91
CA GLU A 4 -35.19 -4.98 19.46
C GLU A 4 -33.87 -4.42 18.91
N GLY A 5 -33.42 -3.26 19.45
CA GLY A 5 -32.14 -2.67 19.10
C GLY A 5 -30.97 -3.61 19.43
N ASN A 6 -30.94 -4.19 20.62
CA ASN A 6 -29.91 -5.15 21.01
C ASN A 6 -29.92 -6.41 20.13
N SER A 7 -31.11 -6.91 19.77
CA SER A 7 -31.22 -8.04 18.83
C SER A 7 -30.69 -7.70 17.44
N ALA A 8 -31.01 -6.52 16.93
CA ALA A 8 -30.50 -6.05 15.65
C ALA A 8 -28.96 -5.92 15.65
N ILE A 9 -28.38 -5.31 16.70
CA ILE A 9 -26.94 -5.18 16.90
C ILE A 9 -26.27 -6.56 16.97
N ALA A 10 -26.82 -7.49 17.76
CA ALA A 10 -26.29 -8.85 17.87
C ALA A 10 -26.29 -9.56 16.51
N ASN A 11 -27.32 -9.39 15.70
CA ASN A 11 -27.40 -9.97 14.37
C ASN A 11 -26.36 -9.37 13.38
N VAL A 12 -26.09 -8.08 13.49
CA VAL A 12 -25.06 -7.43 12.63
C VAL A 12 -23.66 -7.87 13.07
N ARG A 13 -23.40 -7.92 14.38
CA ARG A 13 -22.11 -8.42 14.94
C ARG A 13 -21.84 -9.86 14.55
N LYS A 14 -22.83 -10.76 14.56
CA LYS A 14 -22.71 -12.15 14.08
C LYS A 14 -22.24 -12.25 12.62
N ARG A 15 -22.48 -11.21 11.84
CA ARG A 15 -22.01 -11.09 10.45
C ARG A 15 -20.59 -10.55 10.31
N GLY A 16 -19.87 -10.37 11.43
CA GLY A 16 -18.51 -9.87 11.46
C GLY A 16 -18.37 -8.35 11.31
N VAL A 17 -19.48 -7.60 11.45
CA VAL A 17 -19.44 -6.14 11.41
C VAL A 17 -19.31 -5.59 12.82
N PRO A 18 -18.19 -4.94 13.19
CA PRO A 18 -18.03 -4.32 14.50
C PRO A 18 -18.93 -3.08 14.58
N ILE A 19 -19.89 -3.09 15.49
CA ILE A 19 -20.75 -1.93 15.76
C ILE A 19 -20.52 -1.49 17.20
N ALA A 20 -20.10 -0.23 17.36
CA ALA A 20 -20.09 0.47 18.63
C ALA A 20 -21.42 1.20 18.81
N VAL A 21 -22.15 0.90 19.87
CA VAL A 21 -23.43 1.53 20.20
C VAL A 21 -23.39 1.99 21.65
N GLY A 22 -23.89 3.22 21.90
CA GLY A 22 -23.95 3.79 23.22
C GLY A 22 -25.15 3.29 24.01
N HIS A 23 -24.91 2.81 25.22
CA HIS A 23 -25.94 2.41 26.20
C HIS A 23 -25.52 2.76 27.64
N GLY A 24 -24.72 3.81 27.81
CA GLY A 24 -24.37 4.33 29.12
C GLY A 24 -25.47 5.18 29.76
N LYS A 25 -25.11 5.99 30.74
CA LYS A 25 -26.03 6.88 31.46
C LYS A 25 -26.61 7.98 30.57
N GLN A 26 -25.87 8.34 29.52
CA GLN A 26 -26.29 9.31 28.51
C GLN A 26 -26.42 8.58 27.16
N LEU A 27 -27.22 9.15 26.25
CA LEU A 27 -27.47 8.56 24.92
C LEU A 27 -26.19 8.40 24.07
N TRP A 28 -25.16 9.15 24.37
CA TRP A 28 -23.88 9.12 23.67
C TRP A 28 -22.79 8.29 24.39
N ASP A 29 -23.08 7.73 25.56
CA ASP A 29 -22.15 6.89 26.27
C ASP A 29 -22.10 5.49 25.64
N LEU A 30 -20.91 4.91 25.56
CA LEU A 30 -20.76 3.50 25.19
C LEU A 30 -21.07 2.62 26.41
N GLU A 31 -21.54 1.41 26.14
CA GLU A 31 -21.57 0.34 27.14
C GLU A 31 -20.15 0.13 27.70
N PRO A 32 -19.95 -0.05 29.02
CA PRO A 32 -18.61 -0.09 29.60
C PRO A 32 -17.65 -1.08 28.97
N GLN A 33 -18.11 -2.28 28.63
CA GLN A 33 -17.27 -3.30 27.98
C GLN A 33 -16.89 -2.86 26.58
N LEU A 34 -17.82 -2.30 25.84
CA LEU A 34 -17.58 -1.80 24.48
C LEU A 34 -16.64 -0.57 24.48
N ASP A 35 -16.73 0.29 25.49
CA ASP A 35 -15.79 1.43 25.66
C ASP A 35 -14.36 0.91 25.84
N LEU A 36 -14.16 -0.13 26.63
CA LEU A 36 -12.85 -0.75 26.81
C LEU A 36 -12.30 -1.33 25.50
N GLU A 37 -13.12 -2.03 24.73
CA GLU A 37 -12.75 -2.58 23.43
C GLU A 37 -12.38 -1.47 22.43
N VAL A 38 -13.18 -0.43 22.31
CA VAL A 38 -12.91 0.72 21.43
C VAL A 38 -11.61 1.43 21.84
N ARG A 39 -11.36 1.61 23.13
CA ARG A 39 -10.10 2.21 23.62
C ARG A 39 -8.89 1.32 23.31
N ALA A 40 -9.03 0.01 23.39
CA ALA A 40 -7.95 -0.92 23.04
C ALA A 40 -7.62 -0.82 21.55
N LEU A 41 -8.64 -0.80 20.67
CA LEU A 41 -8.47 -0.61 19.23
C LEU A 41 -7.82 0.74 18.89
N TYR A 42 -8.22 1.80 19.60
CA TYR A 42 -7.62 3.12 19.42
C TYR A 42 -6.15 3.15 19.83
N LYS A 43 -5.80 2.44 20.90
CA LYS A 43 -4.41 2.31 21.37
C LYS A 43 -3.57 1.56 20.34
N ASP A 44 -4.07 0.44 19.81
CA ASP A 44 -3.37 -0.32 18.77
C ASP A 44 -3.21 0.51 17.48
N ALA A 45 -4.25 1.20 17.05
CA ALA A 45 -4.18 2.08 15.88
C ALA A 45 -3.12 3.19 16.05
N LYS A 46 -3.04 3.81 17.23
CA LYS A 46 -2.00 4.80 17.53
C LYS A 46 -0.60 4.16 17.51
N TYR A 47 -0.45 2.98 18.08
CA TYR A 47 0.81 2.24 18.03
C TYR A 47 1.25 1.98 16.60
N CYS A 48 0.39 1.40 15.77
CA CYS A 48 0.67 1.13 14.36
C CYS A 48 1.10 2.38 13.58
N LEU A 49 0.48 3.53 13.90
CA LEU A 49 0.73 4.80 13.21
C LEU A 49 2.16 5.30 13.43
N TRP A 50 2.73 5.05 14.62
CA TRP A 50 4.05 5.57 15.00
C TRP A 50 5.20 4.58 14.75
N GLU A 51 4.90 3.33 14.44
CA GLU A 51 5.92 2.35 14.10
C GLU A 51 6.59 2.66 12.76
N GLU A 52 7.87 2.32 12.66
CA GLU A 52 8.70 2.55 11.48
C GLU A 52 9.30 1.26 10.94
N LEU A 53 9.78 1.30 9.70
CA LEU A 53 10.48 0.20 9.05
C LEU A 53 11.75 -0.16 9.82
N SER A 54 11.79 -1.34 10.42
CA SER A 54 12.99 -1.83 11.10
C SER A 54 14.05 -2.31 10.10
N PRO A 55 15.35 -2.11 10.39
CA PRO A 55 16.42 -2.62 9.53
C PRO A 55 16.35 -4.14 9.32
N SER A 56 15.95 -4.88 10.35
CA SER A 56 15.80 -6.34 10.27
C SER A 56 14.71 -6.75 9.29
N PHE A 57 13.57 -6.05 9.28
CA PHE A 57 12.52 -6.32 8.30
C PHE A 57 12.98 -5.96 6.87
N VAL A 58 13.59 -4.80 6.69
CA VAL A 58 14.09 -4.37 5.38
C VAL A 58 15.05 -5.41 4.79
N ALA A 59 15.91 -6.00 5.63
CA ALA A 59 16.84 -7.06 5.21
C ALA A 59 16.13 -8.35 4.73
N THR A 60 14.85 -8.56 5.05
CA THR A 60 14.09 -9.71 4.56
C THR A 60 13.54 -9.53 3.14
N ILE A 61 13.53 -8.31 2.63
CA ILE A 61 13.04 -8.02 1.28
C ILE A 61 14.19 -8.23 0.28
N PRO A 62 14.05 -9.16 -0.68
CA PRO A 62 15.13 -9.46 -1.61
C PRO A 62 15.39 -8.28 -2.56
N ASN A 63 16.67 -8.05 -2.86
CA ASN A 63 17.11 -7.01 -3.81
C ASN A 63 16.47 -5.64 -3.56
N VAL A 64 16.41 -5.19 -2.29
CA VAL A 64 15.77 -3.95 -1.92
C VAL A 64 16.68 -2.74 -2.16
N ILE A 65 16.14 -1.72 -2.83
CA ILE A 65 16.73 -0.38 -2.92
C ILE A 65 15.91 0.55 -2.01
N GLN A 66 16.55 1.09 -0.98
CA GLN A 66 15.91 1.97 -0.03
C GLN A 66 15.89 3.41 -0.54
N LEU A 67 14.70 3.98 -0.52
CA LEU A 67 14.36 5.36 -0.86
C LEU A 67 13.72 6.01 0.37
N SER A 68 13.67 7.34 0.39
CA SER A 68 12.99 8.12 1.41
C SER A 68 12.16 9.22 0.76
N SER A 69 11.07 9.58 1.41
CA SER A 69 10.35 10.81 1.09
C SER A 69 11.11 12.03 1.64
N ILE A 70 10.61 13.23 1.37
CA ILE A 70 11.14 14.46 1.95
C ILE A 70 10.73 14.68 3.41
N SER A 71 9.95 13.77 4.00
CA SER A 71 9.62 13.82 5.42
C SER A 71 10.89 13.72 6.26
N ASN A 72 11.04 14.65 7.21
CA ASN A 72 12.19 14.65 8.11
C ASN A 72 12.20 13.43 9.05
N ASP A 73 11.02 13.05 9.52
CA ASP A 73 10.79 11.93 10.43
C ASP A 73 9.33 11.43 10.37
N ARG A 74 8.99 10.48 11.22
CA ARG A 74 7.63 9.93 11.29
C ARG A 74 6.60 10.95 11.74
N ILE A 75 6.97 11.91 12.57
CA ILE A 75 6.09 12.96 13.07
C ILE A 75 5.72 13.91 11.92
N ASP A 76 6.72 14.35 11.16
CA ASP A 76 6.52 15.17 9.97
C ASP A 76 5.63 14.45 8.94
N TYR A 77 5.88 13.16 8.69
CA TYR A 77 5.09 12.34 7.79
C TYR A 77 3.61 12.25 8.18
N VAL A 78 3.33 12.09 9.48
CA VAL A 78 1.95 11.92 9.98
C VAL A 78 1.19 13.25 9.95
N TYR A 79 1.82 14.32 10.42
CA TYR A 79 1.16 15.62 10.54
C TYR A 79 1.19 16.49 9.28
N HIS A 80 2.15 16.26 8.38
CA HIS A 80 2.30 17.00 7.13
C HIS A 80 2.25 16.04 5.92
N PRO A 81 1.06 15.59 5.49
CA PRO A 81 0.91 14.59 4.43
C PRO A 81 1.72 14.86 3.16
N ALA A 82 1.86 16.12 2.78
CA ALA A 82 2.61 16.51 1.58
C ALA A 82 4.09 16.14 1.64
N SER A 83 4.69 16.02 2.83
CA SER A 83 6.08 15.60 3.00
C SER A 83 6.32 14.14 2.58
N GLY A 84 5.30 13.28 2.72
CA GLY A 84 5.36 11.88 2.29
C GLY A 84 5.05 11.65 0.81
N GLU A 85 4.65 12.69 0.07
CA GLU A 85 4.23 12.57 -1.33
C GLU A 85 5.38 12.71 -2.35
N LYS A 86 6.54 13.19 -1.91
CA LYS A 86 7.71 13.44 -2.76
C LYS A 86 8.93 12.71 -2.25
N LEU A 87 9.79 12.31 -3.16
CA LEU A 87 11.07 11.70 -2.83
C LEU A 87 12.13 12.76 -2.49
N ASP A 88 13.06 12.41 -1.61
CA ASP A 88 14.21 13.23 -1.31
C ASP A 88 15.25 13.24 -2.45
N GLY A 89 16.20 14.19 -2.40
CA GLY A 89 17.19 14.36 -3.45
C GLY A 89 18.12 13.15 -3.62
N SER A 90 18.38 12.38 -2.58
CA SER A 90 19.19 11.17 -2.64
C SER A 90 18.46 10.03 -3.36
N SER A 91 17.18 9.89 -3.09
CA SER A 91 16.29 8.90 -3.72
C SER A 91 16.07 9.20 -5.20
N LEU A 92 15.94 10.48 -5.57
CA LEU A 92 15.86 10.89 -6.97
C LEU A 92 17.10 10.45 -7.76
N LYS A 93 18.30 10.63 -7.19
CA LYS A 93 19.56 10.20 -7.82
C LYS A 93 19.60 8.69 -7.99
N LYS A 94 19.26 7.91 -6.95
CA LYS A 94 19.23 6.44 -7.02
C LYS A 94 18.31 5.93 -8.13
N ILE A 95 17.14 6.56 -8.31
CA ILE A 95 16.21 6.16 -9.38
C ILE A 95 16.77 6.52 -10.76
N GLN A 96 17.43 7.66 -10.91
CA GLN A 96 18.10 8.04 -12.17
C GLN A 96 19.22 7.06 -12.53
N GLU A 97 20.07 6.68 -11.57
CA GLU A 97 21.11 5.67 -11.74
C GLU A 97 20.52 4.31 -12.12
N LEU A 98 19.43 3.90 -11.45
CA LEU A 98 18.71 2.68 -11.76
C LEU A 98 18.15 2.69 -13.18
N LYS A 99 17.54 3.79 -13.61
CA LYS A 99 17.02 3.95 -14.98
C LYS A 99 18.14 3.82 -16.02
N GLN A 100 19.27 4.46 -15.79
CA GLN A 100 20.45 4.37 -16.68
C GLN A 100 20.98 2.92 -16.76
N GLY A 101 21.08 2.22 -15.63
CA GLY A 101 21.52 0.83 -15.59
C GLY A 101 20.57 -0.15 -16.30
N ARG A 102 19.32 0.19 -16.50
CA ARG A 102 18.30 -0.63 -17.16
C ARG A 102 18.20 -0.43 -18.68
N SER A 103 19.01 0.42 -19.27
CA SER A 103 18.88 0.84 -20.68
C SER A 103 18.80 -0.30 -21.70
N THR A 104 19.23 -1.52 -21.33
CA THR A 104 19.23 -2.71 -22.22
C THR A 104 18.18 -3.75 -21.86
N LYS A 105 17.54 -3.67 -20.68
CA LYS A 105 16.59 -4.69 -20.20
C LYS A 105 15.17 -4.13 -20.20
N LYS A 106 14.31 -4.67 -21.07
CA LYS A 106 12.89 -4.34 -21.06
C LYS A 106 12.28 -4.81 -19.73
N THR A 107 11.62 -3.91 -19.00
CA THR A 107 10.93 -4.18 -17.75
C THR A 107 9.50 -3.64 -17.85
N ASP A 108 8.52 -4.51 -17.73
CA ASP A 108 7.12 -4.12 -17.80
C ASP A 108 6.62 -3.65 -16.41
N VAL A 109 7.04 -4.32 -15.34
CA VAL A 109 6.52 -4.13 -13.99
C VAL A 109 7.60 -3.72 -13.00
N GLN A 110 7.36 -2.64 -12.27
CA GLN A 110 8.12 -2.25 -11.07
C GLN A 110 7.27 -2.41 -9.82
N ILE A 111 7.79 -3.11 -8.81
CA ILE A 111 7.20 -3.19 -7.48
C ILE A 111 7.83 -2.13 -6.59
N VAL A 112 6.97 -1.31 -5.99
CA VAL A 112 7.31 -0.32 -4.96
C VAL A 112 6.61 -0.71 -3.67
N ILE A 113 7.28 -0.55 -2.55
CA ILE A 113 6.76 -0.83 -1.21
C ILE A 113 6.93 0.43 -0.39
N SER A 114 5.94 0.81 0.40
CA SER A 114 6.10 1.85 1.42
C SER A 114 5.37 1.51 2.71
N ASP A 115 5.89 2.05 3.80
CA ASP A 115 5.35 1.85 5.14
C ASP A 115 3.92 2.40 5.28
N GLY A 116 3.58 3.45 4.55
CA GLY A 116 2.26 4.06 4.66
C GLY A 116 1.97 4.50 6.10
N LEU A 117 0.74 4.33 6.53
CA LEU A 117 0.30 4.67 7.89
C LEU A 117 0.29 3.47 8.85
N ASN A 118 0.65 2.27 8.37
CA ASN A 118 0.67 1.05 9.17
C ASN A 118 1.74 0.09 8.68
N VAL A 119 2.97 0.30 9.11
CA VAL A 119 4.08 -0.56 8.74
C VAL A 119 3.92 -1.99 9.27
N LEU A 120 3.24 -2.16 10.41
CA LEU A 120 3.02 -3.48 11.02
C LEU A 120 2.20 -4.40 10.12
N SER A 121 1.36 -3.84 9.24
CA SER A 121 0.63 -4.63 8.24
C SER A 121 1.56 -5.36 7.26
N LEU A 122 2.77 -4.86 7.07
CA LEU A 122 3.78 -5.48 6.21
C LEU A 122 4.61 -6.53 6.96
N PHE A 123 4.78 -6.37 8.29
CA PHE A 123 5.65 -7.22 9.12
C PHE A 123 5.04 -8.57 9.44
N ASP A 124 3.71 -8.67 9.47
CA ASP A 124 3.03 -9.90 9.81
C ASP A 124 3.38 -11.01 8.78
N ASN A 125 3.80 -12.18 9.29
CA ASN A 125 4.37 -13.25 8.46
C ASN A 125 3.44 -13.77 7.36
N GLY A 126 2.14 -13.66 7.54
CA GLY A 126 1.12 -14.05 6.56
C GLY A 126 0.82 -13.01 5.49
N HIS A 127 1.53 -11.89 5.45
CA HIS A 127 1.17 -10.73 4.66
C HIS A 127 2.11 -10.46 3.48
N LEU A 128 3.05 -9.52 3.61
CA LEU A 128 3.85 -9.03 2.49
C LEU A 128 4.68 -10.10 1.81
N LYS A 129 5.39 -10.92 2.57
CA LYS A 129 6.31 -11.91 2.01
C LYS A 129 5.59 -12.96 1.14
N PRO A 130 4.54 -13.65 1.62
CA PRO A 130 3.78 -14.56 0.78
C PRO A 130 3.15 -13.86 -0.42
N PHE A 131 2.65 -12.62 -0.22
CA PHE A 131 2.07 -11.86 -1.32
C PHE A 131 3.09 -11.56 -2.43
N LEU A 132 4.29 -11.10 -2.09
CA LEU A 132 5.35 -10.82 -3.07
C LEU A 132 5.76 -12.07 -3.84
N GLU A 133 5.92 -13.21 -3.17
CA GLU A 133 6.31 -14.47 -3.79
C GLU A 133 5.25 -14.93 -4.82
N ILE A 134 3.97 -14.91 -4.42
CA ILE A 134 2.86 -15.32 -5.28
C ILE A 134 2.67 -14.32 -6.42
N LEU A 135 2.70 -13.03 -6.13
CA LEU A 135 2.51 -11.96 -7.11
C LEU A 135 3.57 -12.02 -8.22
N ARG A 136 4.84 -12.18 -7.85
CA ARG A 136 5.92 -12.32 -8.84
C ARG A 136 5.72 -13.54 -9.73
N LYS A 137 5.36 -14.68 -9.13
CA LYS A 137 5.04 -15.91 -9.88
C LYS A 137 3.88 -15.68 -10.85
N ASP A 138 2.76 -15.17 -10.36
CA ASP A 138 1.55 -14.97 -11.17
C ASP A 138 1.80 -13.97 -12.32
N LEU A 139 2.57 -12.91 -12.09
CA LEU A 139 2.95 -11.94 -13.14
C LEU A 139 3.80 -12.60 -14.22
N LEU A 140 4.82 -13.37 -13.85
CA LEU A 140 5.70 -14.07 -14.79
C LEU A 140 4.92 -15.10 -15.62
N GLU A 141 4.04 -15.89 -15.00
CA GLU A 141 3.17 -16.87 -15.67
C GLU A 141 2.19 -16.19 -16.65
N ASN A 142 1.88 -14.92 -16.45
CA ASN A 142 1.07 -14.12 -17.37
C ASN A 142 1.89 -13.29 -18.37
N GLY A 143 3.19 -13.55 -18.50
CA GLY A 143 4.05 -12.99 -19.55
C GLY A 143 4.61 -11.60 -19.26
N PHE A 144 4.48 -11.07 -18.05
CA PHE A 144 5.08 -9.79 -17.68
C PHE A 144 6.54 -9.95 -17.30
N SER A 145 7.40 -9.05 -17.78
CA SER A 145 8.77 -8.91 -17.28
C SER A 145 8.79 -8.01 -16.05
N ILE A 146 9.41 -8.49 -14.95
CA ILE A 146 9.40 -7.81 -13.66
C ILE A 146 10.82 -7.35 -13.33
N ALA A 147 10.95 -6.15 -12.77
CA ALA A 147 12.21 -5.68 -12.20
C ALA A 147 12.74 -6.65 -11.13
N ASP A 148 14.05 -6.85 -11.11
CA ASP A 148 14.68 -7.76 -10.15
C ASP A 148 14.66 -7.16 -8.73
N GLU A 149 14.80 -5.84 -8.62
CA GLU A 149 14.82 -5.10 -7.38
C GLU A 149 13.41 -4.62 -6.96
N HIS A 150 13.23 -4.53 -5.63
CA HIS A 150 12.10 -3.87 -5.00
C HIS A 150 12.53 -2.48 -4.53
N LEU A 151 11.71 -1.46 -4.79
CA LEU A 151 11.95 -0.11 -4.30
C LEU A 151 11.16 0.10 -3.01
N LEU A 152 11.85 0.39 -1.91
CA LEU A 152 11.24 0.60 -0.61
C LEU A 152 11.32 2.07 -0.24
N ILE A 153 10.18 2.75 -0.12
CA ILE A 153 10.11 4.16 0.25
C ILE A 153 9.77 4.28 1.73
N ARG A 154 10.70 4.78 2.51
CA ARG A 154 10.49 5.13 3.92
C ARG A 154 9.66 6.42 4.00
N ASN A 155 8.63 6.42 4.85
CA ASN A 155 7.67 7.50 4.98
C ASN A 155 7.02 7.88 3.63
N GLY A 156 6.68 6.86 2.80
CA GLY A 156 6.12 7.06 1.48
C GLY A 156 4.58 7.04 1.49
N ARG A 157 3.98 8.03 0.81
CA ARG A 157 2.56 8.03 0.45
C ARG A 157 2.38 7.60 -1.00
N VAL A 158 1.15 7.38 -1.42
CA VAL A 158 0.81 6.88 -2.76
C VAL A 158 1.47 7.70 -3.87
N ARG A 159 1.47 9.04 -3.76
CA ARG A 159 2.06 9.92 -4.77
C ARG A 159 3.58 9.80 -4.91
N ALA A 160 4.30 9.43 -3.85
CA ALA A 160 5.73 9.12 -3.97
C ALA A 160 5.97 7.91 -4.89
N GLY A 161 5.06 6.93 -4.87
CA GLY A 161 5.09 5.83 -5.84
C GLY A 161 4.85 6.31 -7.27
N TYR A 162 3.91 7.22 -7.50
CA TYR A 162 3.69 7.80 -8.83
C TYR A 162 4.95 8.50 -9.34
N GLN A 163 5.62 9.27 -8.49
CA GLN A 163 6.89 9.93 -8.84
C GLN A 163 7.97 8.92 -9.22
N VAL A 164 8.05 7.77 -8.54
CA VAL A 164 8.94 6.66 -8.95
C VAL A 164 8.62 6.21 -10.38
N GLY A 165 7.35 6.00 -10.70
CA GLY A 165 6.92 5.59 -12.03
C GLY A 165 7.24 6.63 -13.09
N GLU A 166 6.97 7.91 -12.83
CA GLU A 166 7.32 9.03 -13.72
C GLU A 166 8.82 9.05 -14.05
N LEU A 167 9.66 8.88 -13.04
CA LEU A 167 11.12 8.89 -13.21
C LEU A 167 11.65 7.67 -13.97
N LEU A 168 11.12 6.47 -13.67
CA LEU A 168 11.59 5.23 -14.29
C LEU A 168 11.08 5.05 -15.71
N PHE A 169 9.80 5.31 -15.93
CA PHE A 169 9.10 4.95 -17.17
C PHE A 169 8.86 6.13 -18.11
N GLY A 170 8.93 7.37 -17.60
CA GLY A 170 8.69 8.56 -18.40
C GLY A 170 9.68 8.70 -19.54
N GLU A 171 9.17 8.69 -20.79
CA GLU A 171 9.91 8.90 -22.03
C GLU A 171 9.18 9.93 -22.88
N SER A 172 9.91 10.94 -23.34
CA SER A 172 9.34 12.05 -24.11
C SER A 172 9.01 11.67 -25.56
N LEU A 173 9.56 10.57 -26.05
CA LEU A 173 9.30 10.10 -27.41
C LEU A 173 7.94 9.38 -27.47
N PRO A 174 7.19 9.51 -28.59
CA PRO A 174 5.95 8.78 -28.77
C PRO A 174 6.20 7.27 -28.70
N SER A 175 5.68 6.64 -27.68
CA SER A 175 5.74 5.19 -27.53
C SER A 175 4.37 4.68 -27.12
N ASN A 176 3.92 3.61 -27.76
CA ASN A 176 2.75 2.86 -27.36
C ASN A 176 3.06 1.83 -26.26
N SER A 177 4.33 1.70 -25.87
CA SER A 177 4.74 0.81 -24.81
C SER A 177 4.15 1.28 -23.48
N LYS A 178 3.55 0.32 -22.75
CA LYS A 178 3.00 0.55 -21.40
C LYS A 178 4.00 0.04 -20.36
N ASN A 179 3.92 0.60 -19.18
CA ASN A 179 4.60 0.10 -17.98
C ASN A 179 3.63 0.06 -16.81
N ILE A 180 3.92 -0.82 -15.87
CA ILE A 180 3.10 -1.08 -14.68
C ILE A 180 3.90 -0.71 -13.43
N LEU A 181 3.31 0.12 -12.61
CA LEU A 181 3.77 0.34 -11.24
C LEU A 181 2.82 -0.36 -10.28
N LEU A 182 3.35 -1.24 -9.44
CA LEU A 182 2.62 -1.87 -8.33
C LEU A 182 3.15 -1.27 -7.03
N HIS A 183 2.38 -0.40 -6.41
CA HIS A 183 2.77 0.24 -5.16
C HIS A 183 2.02 -0.40 -3.99
N ILE A 184 2.74 -1.20 -3.21
CA ILE A 184 2.27 -1.85 -1.99
C ILE A 184 2.47 -0.90 -0.83
N ILE A 185 1.40 -0.61 -0.07
CA ILE A 185 1.44 0.39 1.00
C ILE A 185 0.60 -0.05 2.19
N GLY A 186 1.14 0.13 3.40
CA GLY A 186 0.41 -0.10 4.65
C GLY A 186 -0.76 0.87 4.79
N GLU A 187 -1.95 0.34 4.97
CA GLU A 187 -3.18 1.12 5.07
C GLU A 187 -3.36 1.78 6.43
N ARG A 188 -4.37 2.64 6.55
CA ARG A 188 -4.68 3.30 7.83
C ARG A 188 -5.03 2.24 8.87
N PRO A 189 -4.39 2.29 10.06
CA PRO A 189 -4.78 1.40 11.16
C PRO A 189 -6.16 1.77 11.68
N GLY A 190 -6.94 0.80 12.19
CA GLY A 190 -8.21 1.14 12.81
C GLY A 190 -9.20 0.04 13.06
N SER A 191 -9.25 -1.07 12.49
CA SER A 191 -10.35 -2.03 12.62
C SER A 191 -9.89 -3.45 13.01
N GLU A 192 -8.92 -3.56 13.91
CA GLU A 192 -8.24 -4.82 14.29
C GLU A 192 -7.43 -5.46 13.14
N HIS A 193 -7.77 -5.15 11.90
CA HIS A 193 -7.11 -5.73 10.75
C HIS A 193 -5.90 -4.87 10.36
N ARG A 194 -4.73 -5.46 10.44
CA ARG A 194 -3.50 -4.90 9.88
C ARG A 194 -3.41 -5.33 8.43
N ASN A 195 -3.80 -4.46 7.53
CA ASN A 195 -3.81 -4.76 6.11
C ASN A 195 -3.06 -3.73 5.29
N PHE A 196 -2.62 -4.13 4.12
CA PHE A 196 -2.03 -3.26 3.12
C PHE A 196 -2.83 -3.29 1.82
N SER A 197 -2.54 -2.36 0.95
CA SER A 197 -3.13 -2.28 -0.39
C SER A 197 -2.07 -2.30 -1.46
N THR A 198 -2.45 -2.69 -2.65
CA THR A 198 -1.63 -2.57 -3.86
C THR A 198 -2.31 -1.60 -4.81
N TYR A 199 -1.67 -0.47 -5.06
CA TYR A 199 -2.06 0.52 -6.06
C TYR A 199 -1.45 0.12 -7.39
N ILE A 200 -2.28 -0.04 -8.41
CA ILE A 200 -1.94 -0.57 -9.72
C ILE A 200 -2.08 0.55 -10.73
N THR A 201 -0.97 1.01 -11.28
CA THR A 201 -0.95 2.02 -12.33
C THR A 201 -0.38 1.42 -13.60
N VAL A 202 -1.17 1.39 -14.66
CA VAL A 202 -0.75 0.95 -15.99
C VAL A 202 -0.90 2.14 -16.94
N ALA A 203 0.20 2.63 -17.47
CA ALA A 203 0.20 3.80 -18.34
C ALA A 203 1.24 3.68 -19.45
N LYS A 204 1.05 4.46 -20.52
CA LYS A 204 2.02 4.58 -21.61
C LYS A 204 3.21 5.41 -21.16
N GLN A 205 4.37 5.18 -21.77
CA GLN A 205 5.60 5.92 -21.45
C GLN A 205 5.45 7.43 -21.59
N ASN A 206 4.73 7.91 -22.58
CA ASN A 206 4.46 9.34 -22.76
C ASN A 206 3.44 9.91 -21.77
N GLU A 207 2.63 9.07 -21.12
CA GLU A 207 1.73 9.45 -20.02
C GLU A 207 2.54 9.57 -18.73
N TRP A 208 3.44 8.59 -18.47
CA TRP A 208 4.40 8.65 -17.36
C TRP A 208 5.33 9.88 -17.45
N ALA A 209 5.66 10.35 -18.65
CA ALA A 209 6.51 11.53 -18.85
C ALA A 209 5.84 12.86 -18.50
N LYS A 210 4.51 12.88 -18.35
CA LYS A 210 3.76 14.08 -17.98
C LYS A 210 3.67 14.20 -16.47
N SER A 211 4.47 15.06 -15.87
CA SER A 211 4.46 15.26 -14.42
C SER A 211 3.05 15.58 -13.90
N GLY A 212 2.62 14.86 -12.88
CA GLY A 212 1.31 14.99 -12.25
C GLY A 212 0.13 14.47 -13.09
N PHE A 213 0.38 13.85 -14.23
CA PHE A 213 -0.69 13.20 -15.01
C PHE A 213 -1.14 11.90 -14.37
N ILE A 214 -0.21 11.17 -13.78
CA ILE A 214 -0.50 9.93 -13.05
C ILE A 214 -1.12 10.30 -11.70
N ASP A 215 -2.38 9.94 -11.53
CA ASP A 215 -3.13 10.22 -10.30
C ASP A 215 -4.09 9.06 -9.99
N HIS A 216 -4.88 9.22 -8.94
CA HIS A 216 -5.86 8.25 -8.47
C HIS A 216 -6.92 7.89 -9.53
N ASP A 217 -7.23 8.80 -10.45
CA ASP A 217 -8.23 8.58 -11.49
C ASP A 217 -7.87 7.44 -12.45
N ILE A 218 -6.59 7.25 -12.74
CA ILE A 218 -6.09 6.18 -13.63
C ILE A 218 -5.53 4.97 -12.88
N THR A 219 -5.39 5.08 -11.55
CA THR A 219 -4.91 3.99 -10.70
C THR A 219 -6.06 3.13 -10.23
N ARG A 220 -5.84 1.82 -10.12
CA ARG A 220 -6.75 0.86 -9.52
C ARG A 220 -6.16 0.37 -8.20
N VAL A 221 -6.99 -0.09 -7.28
CA VAL A 221 -6.54 -0.52 -5.96
C VAL A 221 -7.13 -1.88 -5.62
N VAL A 222 -6.27 -2.78 -5.19
CA VAL A 222 -6.66 -4.00 -4.46
C VAL A 222 -6.31 -3.76 -3.01
N SER A 223 -7.32 -3.66 -2.14
CA SER A 223 -7.15 -3.28 -0.74
C SER A 223 -7.56 -4.40 0.22
N GLY A 224 -7.20 -4.23 1.49
CA GLY A 224 -7.53 -5.18 2.55
C GLY A 224 -6.70 -6.47 2.48
N ILE A 225 -5.47 -6.41 1.97
CA ILE A 225 -4.63 -7.59 1.83
C ILE A 225 -4.03 -7.96 3.18
N SER A 226 -4.39 -9.15 3.67
CA SER A 226 -3.90 -9.73 4.92
C SER A 226 -4.29 -11.21 4.98
N ASP A 227 -3.79 -11.94 5.96
CA ASP A 227 -4.19 -13.32 6.23
C ASP A 227 -5.63 -13.44 6.78
N THR A 228 -6.14 -12.37 7.38
CA THR A 228 -7.48 -12.32 8.02
C THR A 228 -8.56 -11.68 7.17
N ALA A 229 -8.22 -11.10 5.99
CA ALA A 229 -9.18 -10.45 5.10
C ALA A 229 -9.03 -10.94 3.65
N LEU A 230 -8.49 -10.13 2.74
CA LEU A 230 -8.20 -10.59 1.38
C LEU A 230 -6.85 -11.31 1.38
N VAL A 231 -6.89 -12.64 1.39
CA VAL A 231 -5.66 -13.44 1.49
C VAL A 231 -4.72 -13.22 0.29
N PRO A 232 -3.39 -13.28 0.51
CA PRO A 232 -2.37 -13.00 -0.50
C PRO A 232 -2.57 -13.70 -1.85
N THR A 233 -2.98 -14.97 -1.84
CA THR A 233 -3.23 -15.76 -3.06
C THR A 233 -4.36 -15.21 -3.92
N ARG A 234 -5.43 -14.74 -3.29
CA ARG A 234 -6.56 -14.12 -3.99
C ARG A 234 -6.23 -12.70 -4.42
N ALA A 235 -5.58 -11.94 -3.56
CA ALA A 235 -5.13 -10.58 -3.86
C ALA A 235 -4.22 -10.53 -5.09
N SER A 236 -3.25 -11.45 -5.20
CA SER A 236 -2.37 -11.56 -6.36
C SER A 236 -3.14 -11.77 -7.66
N LYS A 237 -4.10 -12.68 -7.68
CA LYS A 237 -4.95 -12.93 -8.86
C LYS A 237 -5.73 -11.70 -9.28
N GLU A 238 -6.30 -10.96 -8.32
CA GLU A 238 -7.01 -9.71 -8.60
C GLU A 238 -6.08 -8.65 -9.19
N VAL A 239 -4.88 -8.47 -8.61
CA VAL A 239 -3.86 -7.54 -9.13
C VAL A 239 -3.49 -7.88 -10.57
N VAL A 240 -3.16 -9.15 -10.84
CA VAL A 240 -2.78 -9.59 -12.19
C VAL A 240 -3.94 -9.46 -13.18
N SER A 241 -5.16 -9.77 -12.76
CA SER A 241 -6.37 -9.58 -13.57
C SER A 241 -6.55 -8.12 -14.00
N ILE A 242 -6.38 -7.19 -13.07
CA ILE A 242 -6.44 -5.74 -13.35
C ILE A 242 -5.32 -5.33 -14.30
N CYS A 243 -4.08 -5.78 -14.04
CA CYS A 243 -2.96 -5.50 -14.94
C CYS A 243 -3.27 -5.93 -16.37
N LYS A 244 -3.74 -7.15 -16.57
CA LYS A 244 -4.09 -7.69 -17.90
C LYS A 244 -5.21 -6.90 -18.57
N SER A 245 -6.26 -6.56 -17.84
CA SER A 245 -7.42 -5.85 -18.39
C SER A 245 -7.06 -4.46 -18.96
N ILE A 246 -6.03 -3.79 -18.37
CA ILE A 246 -5.59 -2.47 -18.81
C ILE A 246 -4.43 -2.57 -19.82
N TRP A 247 -3.63 -3.63 -19.69
CA TRP A 247 -2.49 -3.85 -20.60
C TRP A 247 -2.93 -4.09 -22.04
N GLY A 248 -4.00 -4.81 -22.26
CA GLY A 248 -4.61 -5.10 -23.56
C GLY A 248 -4.23 -6.43 -24.11
#